data_bca587185d2c75d8b8e6e81ff14488b8
#
_entry.id   bca587185d2c75d8b8e6e81ff14488b8
#
_cell.length_a   1.000
_cell.length_b   1.000
_cell.length_c   1.000
_cell.angle_alpha   90.00
_cell.angle_beta   90.00
_cell.angle_gamma   90.00
#
_symmetry.space_group_name_H-M   'P 1'
#
loop_
_entity.id
_entity.type
_entity.pdbx_description
1 polymer ?
#
loop_
_entity_poly.entity_id
_entity_poly.type
_entity_poly.pdbx_seq_one_letter_code
_entity_poly.pdbx_strand_id
1 'polypeptide(L)'
;MARATSGNGLRLASTTVRIFFLLTLILGIVYPAFMVGVGRIMPAKADGSMITNASGQPAGSTLIAQEVTKPGFFFPRPSAAGDNGYDAMASSASNLSPYSKEYQEAIAEKRDEIAQREGVSPEEVPVDAVTSSG
;
A
#
# COMPACT_ATOMS: atom_id res chain seq x y z
N MET A 1 35.48 -9.51 47.23
CA MET A 1 35.92 -9.95 45.90
C MET A 1 34.92 -9.52 44.84
N ALA A 2 35.04 -8.28 44.31
CA ALA A 2 34.24 -7.83 43.17
C ALA A 2 34.99 -6.66 42.48
N ARG A 3 35.97 -7.01 41.67
CA ARG A 3 36.78 -5.98 40.96
C ARG A 3 37.12 -6.44 39.55
N ALA A 4 36.08 -6.70 38.71
CA ALA A 4 36.31 -7.07 37.31
C ALA A 4 35.23 -6.61 36.31
N THR A 5 34.32 -5.70 36.69
CA THR A 5 33.14 -5.42 35.83
C THR A 5 33.17 -4.08 35.07
N SER A 6 33.98 -3.10 35.50
CA SER A 6 33.96 -1.78 34.82
C SER A 6 34.67 -1.78 33.44
N GLY A 7 35.70 -2.58 33.26
CA GLY A 7 36.41 -2.68 31.98
C GLY A 7 35.60 -3.42 30.88
N ASN A 8 34.75 -4.36 31.29
CA ASN A 8 33.90 -5.08 30.35
C ASN A 8 32.68 -4.26 29.87
N GLY A 9 32.14 -3.39 30.75
CA GLY A 9 31.03 -2.52 30.40
C GLY A 9 31.37 -1.51 29.29
N LEU A 10 32.52 -0.84 29.40
CA LEU A 10 32.96 0.12 28.39
C LEU A 10 33.31 -0.56 27.05
N ARG A 11 33.92 -1.74 27.10
CA ARG A 11 34.18 -2.51 25.87
C ARG A 11 32.87 -2.95 25.20
N LEU A 12 31.92 -3.44 25.97
CA LEU A 12 30.59 -3.83 25.46
C LEU A 12 29.87 -2.62 24.84
N ALA A 13 29.82 -1.50 25.55
CA ALA A 13 29.23 -0.26 25.03
C ALA A 13 29.89 0.20 23.72
N SER A 14 31.22 0.22 23.68
CA SER A 14 31.95 0.59 22.45
C SER A 14 31.68 -0.35 21.29
N THR A 15 31.61 -1.65 21.55
CA THR A 15 31.27 -2.65 20.51
C THR A 15 29.85 -2.48 20.02
N THR A 16 28.89 -2.28 20.92
CA THR A 16 27.49 -2.03 20.58
C THR A 16 27.33 -0.79 19.69
N VAL A 17 27.99 0.31 20.07
CA VAL A 17 27.95 1.56 19.31
C VAL A 17 28.56 1.37 17.91
N ARG A 18 29.70 0.66 17.81
CA ARG A 18 30.33 0.39 16.50
C ARG A 18 29.43 -0.47 15.61
N ILE A 19 28.85 -1.54 16.17
CA ILE A 19 27.94 -2.41 15.41
C ILE A 19 26.69 -1.63 15.00
N PHE A 20 26.13 -0.81 15.88
CA PHE A 20 24.97 0.02 15.57
C PHE A 20 25.26 0.94 14.37
N PHE A 21 26.35 1.69 14.40
CA PHE A 21 26.71 2.58 13.29
C PHE A 21 27.04 1.81 12.01
N LEU A 22 27.73 0.67 12.13
CA LEU A 22 28.04 -0.17 10.97
C LEU A 22 26.76 -0.69 10.30
N LEU A 23 25.82 -1.22 11.08
CA LEU A 23 24.55 -1.69 10.55
C LEU A 23 23.68 -0.56 10.00
N THR A 24 23.69 0.60 10.66
CA THR A 24 22.99 1.79 10.16
C THR A 24 23.56 2.23 8.80
N LEU A 25 24.89 2.24 8.64
CA LEU A 25 25.52 2.55 7.37
C LEU A 25 25.15 1.53 6.28
N ILE A 26 25.26 0.25 6.60
CA ILE A 26 24.97 -0.83 5.64
C ILE A 26 23.48 -0.81 5.24
N LEU A 27 22.58 -0.81 6.21
CA LEU A 27 21.14 -0.94 5.96
C LEU A 27 20.48 0.39 5.58
N GLY A 28 21.01 1.52 6.06
CA GLY A 28 20.42 2.83 5.80
C GLY A 28 21.00 3.54 4.56
N ILE A 29 22.19 3.21 4.12
CA ILE A 29 22.83 3.87 2.97
C ILE A 29 23.20 2.88 1.88
N VAL A 30 24.06 1.89 2.19
CA VAL A 30 24.60 0.97 1.18
C VAL A 30 23.49 0.14 0.53
N TYR A 31 22.63 -0.47 1.33
CA TYR A 31 21.53 -1.29 0.83
C TYR A 31 20.51 -0.50 -0.01
N PRO A 32 19.98 0.65 0.43
CA PRO A 32 19.09 1.46 -0.41
C PRO A 32 19.76 1.94 -1.70
N ALA A 33 21.00 2.39 -1.66
CA ALA A 33 21.73 2.80 -2.85
C ALA A 33 21.93 1.64 -3.85
N PHE A 34 22.26 0.47 -3.34
CA PHE A 34 22.33 -0.76 -4.14
C PHE A 34 20.98 -1.09 -4.79
N MET A 35 19.88 -1.03 -4.04
CA MET A 35 18.53 -1.32 -4.56
C MET A 35 18.08 -0.29 -5.60
N VAL A 36 18.44 0.99 -5.44
CA VAL A 36 18.21 2.00 -6.49
C VAL A 36 18.98 1.63 -7.76
N GLY A 37 20.24 1.21 -7.64
CA GLY A 37 21.03 0.74 -8.78
C GLY A 37 20.40 -0.45 -9.50
N VAL A 38 19.93 -1.45 -8.75
CA VAL A 38 19.18 -2.60 -9.30
C VAL A 38 17.88 -2.16 -9.99
N GLY A 39 17.16 -1.21 -9.39
CA GLY A 39 15.93 -0.65 -9.96
C GLY A 39 16.15 -0.03 -11.35
N ARG A 40 17.32 0.55 -11.61
CA ARG A 40 17.66 1.11 -12.94
C ARG A 40 17.86 0.06 -14.04
N ILE A 41 17.99 -1.22 -13.71
CA ILE A 41 18.00 -2.32 -14.69
C ILE A 41 16.57 -2.57 -15.23
N MET A 42 15.53 -2.24 -14.43
CA MET A 42 14.13 -2.40 -14.80
C MET A 42 13.35 -1.10 -14.56
N PRO A 43 13.65 -0.01 -15.28
CA PRO A 43 13.12 1.33 -14.99
C PRO A 43 11.60 1.36 -15.03
N ALA A 44 10.94 0.75 -15.99
CA ALA A 44 9.49 0.74 -16.08
C ALA A 44 8.80 0.20 -14.82
N LYS A 45 9.38 -0.84 -14.19
CA LYS A 45 8.85 -1.39 -12.93
C LYS A 45 9.23 -0.54 -11.72
N ALA A 46 10.46 -0.04 -11.69
CA ALA A 46 10.96 0.79 -10.60
C ALA A 46 10.24 2.14 -10.53
N ASP A 47 9.83 2.67 -11.67
CA ASP A 47 9.13 3.95 -11.79
C ASP A 47 7.58 3.79 -11.76
N GLY A 48 7.06 2.66 -11.26
CA GLY A 48 5.65 2.46 -10.97
C GLY A 48 4.80 1.91 -12.12
N SER A 49 5.41 1.32 -13.15
CA SER A 49 4.71 0.70 -14.30
C SER A 49 3.67 1.64 -14.93
N MET A 50 4.06 2.88 -15.13
CA MET A 50 3.20 3.95 -15.65
C MET A 50 2.76 3.67 -17.09
N ILE A 51 1.48 3.95 -17.36
CA ILE A 51 0.93 4.01 -18.72
C ILE A 51 0.73 5.46 -19.14
N THR A 52 0.96 5.71 -20.41
CA THR A 52 0.80 7.04 -21.01
C THR A 52 -0.39 7.06 -21.96
N ASN A 53 -1.06 8.23 -22.03
CA ASN A 53 -2.11 8.47 -23.02
C ASN A 53 -1.53 8.70 -24.42
N ALA A 54 -2.39 8.89 -25.41
CA ALA A 54 -2.00 9.17 -26.78
C ALA A 54 -1.14 10.45 -26.95
N SER A 55 -1.19 11.35 -25.96
CA SER A 55 -0.41 12.60 -25.92
C SER A 55 0.95 12.43 -25.21
N GLY A 56 1.31 11.22 -24.76
CA GLY A 56 2.55 10.93 -24.05
C GLY A 56 2.55 11.37 -22.58
N GLN A 57 1.43 11.78 -22.03
CA GLN A 57 1.32 12.14 -20.62
C GLN A 57 0.98 10.92 -19.75
N PRO A 58 1.45 10.87 -18.50
CA PRO A 58 1.08 9.80 -17.57
C PRO A 58 -0.44 9.77 -17.38
N ALA A 59 -1.05 8.61 -17.62
CA ALA A 59 -2.49 8.40 -17.48
C ALA A 59 -2.82 7.54 -16.24
N GLY A 60 -1.85 6.78 -15.76
CA GLY A 60 -2.03 5.92 -14.58
C GLY A 60 -0.95 4.87 -14.49
N SER A 61 -1.15 3.88 -13.63
CA SER A 61 -0.27 2.73 -13.45
C SER A 61 -1.02 1.43 -13.76
N THR A 62 -0.33 0.43 -14.29
CA THR A 62 -0.90 -0.92 -14.49
C THR A 62 -1.06 -1.69 -13.19
N LEU A 63 -0.53 -1.18 -12.08
CA LEU A 63 -0.49 -1.89 -10.79
C LEU A 63 -1.65 -1.54 -9.87
N ILE A 64 -2.30 -0.40 -10.09
CA ILE A 64 -3.37 0.11 -9.23
C ILE A 64 -4.63 0.42 -10.05
N ALA A 65 -5.79 0.18 -9.45
CA ALA A 65 -7.06 0.57 -10.01
C ALA A 65 -7.21 2.09 -9.98
N GLN A 66 -8.01 2.60 -10.91
CA GLN A 66 -8.40 4.01 -10.99
C GLN A 66 -9.90 4.12 -10.91
N GLU A 67 -10.39 5.26 -10.42
CA GLU A 67 -11.81 5.54 -10.38
C GLU A 67 -12.41 5.53 -11.79
N VAL A 68 -13.48 4.78 -11.96
CA VAL A 68 -14.25 4.71 -13.20
C VAL A 68 -15.64 5.28 -12.96
N THR A 69 -15.95 6.39 -13.64
CA THR A 69 -17.23 7.07 -13.52
C THR A 69 -18.11 6.91 -14.77
N LYS A 70 -17.54 6.45 -15.89
CA LYS A 70 -18.25 6.34 -17.17
C LYS A 70 -18.87 4.96 -17.37
N PRO A 71 -20.12 4.88 -17.83
CA PRO A 71 -20.74 3.61 -18.19
C PRO A 71 -20.02 2.94 -19.37
N GLY A 72 -20.03 1.61 -19.40
CA GLY A 72 -19.40 0.81 -20.46
C GLY A 72 -17.96 0.38 -20.18
N PHE A 73 -17.41 0.75 -19.03
CA PHE A 73 -16.13 0.25 -18.53
C PHE A 73 -16.34 -0.71 -17.36
N PHE A 74 -15.36 -1.59 -17.14
CA PHE A 74 -15.35 -2.42 -15.93
C PHE A 74 -15.03 -1.58 -14.71
N PHE A 75 -15.85 -1.69 -13.68
CA PHE A 75 -15.64 -1.01 -12.41
C PHE A 75 -14.68 -1.84 -11.55
N PRO A 76 -13.66 -1.20 -10.97
CA PRO A 76 -12.77 -1.87 -10.02
C PRO A 76 -13.47 -2.08 -8.67
N ARG A 77 -12.83 -2.83 -7.79
CA ARG A 77 -13.25 -2.94 -6.39
C ARG A 77 -13.19 -1.58 -5.70
N PRO A 78 -14.06 -1.32 -4.71
CA PRO A 78 -13.96 -0.10 -3.91
C PRO A 78 -12.57 0.07 -3.31
N SER A 79 -12.03 1.27 -3.31
CA SER A 79 -10.74 1.59 -2.71
C SER A 79 -10.93 2.43 -1.47
N ALA A 80 -10.16 2.12 -0.41
CA ALA A 80 -10.06 2.91 0.81
C ALA A 80 -8.81 3.82 0.82
N ALA A 81 -8.14 4.00 -0.33
CA ALA A 81 -6.97 4.83 -0.45
C ALA A 81 -7.35 6.33 -0.53
N GLY A 82 -6.95 7.10 0.48
CA GLY A 82 -7.33 8.52 0.60
C GLY A 82 -8.77 8.75 1.02
N ASP A 83 -9.16 10.00 1.12
CA ASP A 83 -10.49 10.38 1.62
C ASP A 83 -11.64 10.03 0.67
N ASN A 84 -11.37 10.02 -0.64
CA ASN A 84 -12.37 9.75 -1.68
C ASN A 84 -12.17 8.39 -2.38
N GLY A 85 -11.22 7.59 -1.92
CA GLY A 85 -10.80 6.36 -2.60
C GLY A 85 -9.88 6.63 -3.81
N TYR A 86 -9.18 5.59 -4.26
CA TYR A 86 -8.32 5.60 -5.47
C TYR A 86 -7.20 6.67 -5.50
N ASP A 87 -6.81 7.21 -4.35
CA ASP A 87 -5.69 8.14 -4.27
C ASP A 87 -4.36 7.38 -4.41
N ALA A 88 -3.66 7.59 -5.53
CA ALA A 88 -2.38 6.95 -5.81
C ALA A 88 -1.24 7.40 -4.87
N MET A 89 -1.42 8.49 -4.13
CA MET A 89 -0.45 9.02 -3.16
C MET A 89 -0.73 8.55 -1.73
N ALA A 90 -1.84 7.86 -1.51
CA ALA A 90 -2.23 7.31 -0.22
C ALA A 90 -2.35 5.78 -0.28
N SER A 91 -1.92 5.12 0.78
CA SER A 91 -2.16 3.69 0.99
C SER A 91 -2.78 3.54 2.38
N SER A 92 -4.06 3.24 2.40
CA SER A 92 -4.80 3.08 3.64
C SER A 92 -5.88 2.02 3.50
N ALA A 93 -6.34 1.52 4.64
CA ALA A 93 -7.46 0.60 4.73
C ALA A 93 -8.46 1.13 5.74
N SER A 94 -9.72 0.76 5.63
CA SER A 94 -10.75 1.18 6.58
C SER A 94 -10.47 0.72 8.02
N ASN A 95 -9.76 -0.40 8.18
CA ASN A 95 -9.43 -1.03 9.47
C ASN A 95 -10.64 -1.25 10.40
N LEU A 96 -11.84 -1.32 9.80
CA LEU A 96 -13.08 -1.55 10.53
C LEU A 96 -13.23 -3.03 10.89
N SER A 97 -13.75 -3.29 12.08
CA SER A 97 -14.08 -4.65 12.48
C SER A 97 -15.23 -5.20 11.62
N PRO A 98 -15.17 -6.47 11.17
CA PRO A 98 -16.29 -7.10 10.48
C PRO A 98 -17.61 -7.12 11.26
N TYR A 99 -17.52 -6.99 12.59
CA TYR A 99 -18.68 -6.96 13.51
C TYR A 99 -19.14 -5.54 13.85
N SER A 100 -18.48 -4.49 13.36
CA SER A 100 -18.94 -3.13 13.61
C SER A 100 -20.19 -2.82 12.79
N LYS A 101 -21.12 -2.10 13.37
CA LYS A 101 -22.33 -1.65 12.67
C LYS A 101 -21.98 -0.78 11.45
N GLU A 102 -21.06 0.13 11.65
CA GLU A 102 -20.57 1.03 10.61
C GLU A 102 -20.09 0.27 9.36
N TYR A 103 -19.30 -0.79 9.57
CA TYR A 103 -18.83 -1.61 8.45
C TYR A 103 -19.97 -2.37 7.75
N GLN A 104 -20.90 -2.93 8.53
CA GLN A 104 -22.02 -3.68 7.97
C GLN A 104 -22.98 -2.77 7.20
N GLU A 105 -23.25 -1.57 7.70
CA GLU A 105 -24.07 -0.57 7.02
C GLU A 105 -23.41 -0.10 5.71
N ALA A 106 -22.10 0.20 5.72
CA ALA A 106 -21.34 0.56 4.53
C ALA A 106 -21.32 -0.55 3.46
N ILE A 107 -21.20 -1.81 3.87
CA ILE A 107 -21.29 -2.96 2.96
C ILE A 107 -22.69 -3.11 2.37
N ALA A 108 -23.74 -2.92 3.17
CA ALA A 108 -25.12 -3.02 2.69
C ALA A 108 -25.44 -1.91 1.67
N GLU A 109 -25.08 -0.66 1.99
CA GLU A 109 -25.25 0.47 1.08
C GLU A 109 -24.50 0.27 -0.24
N LYS A 110 -23.24 -0.19 -0.17
CA LYS A 110 -22.43 -0.45 -1.37
C LYS A 110 -23.00 -1.60 -2.21
N ARG A 111 -23.55 -2.60 -1.56
CA ARG A 111 -24.23 -3.72 -2.24
C ARG A 111 -25.45 -3.26 -3.00
N ASP A 112 -26.29 -2.42 -2.40
CA ASP A 112 -27.49 -1.88 -3.04
C ASP A 112 -27.12 -0.95 -4.22
N GLU A 113 -26.09 -0.13 -4.07
CA GLU A 113 -25.55 0.72 -5.16
C GLU A 113 -25.13 -0.12 -6.37
N ILE A 114 -24.33 -1.18 -6.13
CA ILE A 114 -23.85 -2.06 -7.19
C ILE A 114 -24.99 -2.84 -7.81
N ALA A 115 -25.92 -3.36 -7.02
CA ALA A 115 -27.09 -4.08 -7.49
C ALA A 115 -27.93 -3.21 -8.45
N GLN A 116 -28.17 -1.96 -8.10
CA GLN A 116 -28.89 -0.99 -8.95
C GLN A 116 -28.11 -0.68 -10.24
N ARG A 117 -26.79 -0.50 -10.14
CA ARG A 117 -25.94 -0.19 -11.30
C ARG A 117 -25.89 -1.35 -12.30
N GLU A 118 -25.75 -2.57 -11.81
CA GLU A 118 -25.62 -3.77 -12.65
C GLU A 118 -26.97 -4.41 -13.02
N GLY A 119 -28.07 -3.96 -12.42
CA GLY A 119 -29.42 -4.49 -12.68
C GLY A 119 -29.65 -5.92 -12.15
N VAL A 120 -28.98 -6.25 -11.03
CA VAL A 120 -29.08 -7.56 -10.37
C VAL A 120 -29.68 -7.42 -8.98
N SER A 121 -30.05 -8.54 -8.34
CA SER A 121 -30.50 -8.49 -6.94
C SER A 121 -29.28 -8.26 -5.99
N PRO A 122 -29.47 -7.61 -4.83
CA PRO A 122 -28.38 -7.40 -3.86
C PRO A 122 -27.72 -8.71 -3.39
N GLU A 123 -28.45 -9.81 -3.40
CA GLU A 123 -27.96 -11.14 -3.02
C GLU A 123 -26.99 -11.74 -4.05
N GLU A 124 -27.11 -11.32 -5.32
CA GLU A 124 -26.24 -11.76 -6.41
C GLU A 124 -24.93 -10.98 -6.48
N VAL A 125 -24.82 -9.87 -5.75
CA VAL A 125 -23.57 -9.07 -5.70
C VAL A 125 -22.50 -9.83 -4.94
N PRO A 126 -21.37 -10.17 -5.58
CA PRO A 126 -20.31 -10.91 -4.93
C PRO A 126 -19.64 -10.10 -3.82
N VAL A 127 -19.16 -10.78 -2.78
CA VAL A 127 -18.50 -10.17 -1.63
C VAL A 127 -17.29 -9.32 -2.04
N ASP A 128 -16.55 -9.76 -3.05
CA ASP A 128 -15.38 -9.04 -3.55
C ASP A 128 -15.71 -7.69 -4.18
N ALA A 129 -16.94 -7.52 -4.67
CA ALA A 129 -17.37 -6.26 -5.25
C ALA A 129 -17.67 -5.18 -4.19
N VAL A 130 -17.96 -5.58 -2.96
CA VAL A 130 -18.36 -4.66 -1.88
C VAL A 130 -17.26 -4.45 -0.83
N THR A 131 -16.19 -5.26 -0.85
CA THR A 131 -15.08 -5.12 0.10
C THR A 131 -14.00 -4.23 -0.47
N SER A 132 -13.61 -3.22 0.30
CA SER A 132 -12.55 -2.29 -0.11
C SER A 132 -11.17 -2.94 -0.10
N SER A 133 -10.33 -2.53 -1.05
CA SER A 133 -8.89 -2.74 -1.03
C SER A 133 -8.18 -1.48 -0.55
N GLY A 134 -7.09 -1.65 0.20
CA GLY A 134 -6.21 -0.55 0.60
C GLY A 134 -5.02 -0.43 -0.32
#